data_6763b83658ccb4472108a07dbbdd84ea
#
_entry.id   6763b83658ccb4472108a07dbbdd84ea
#
_cell.length_a   1.000
_cell.length_b   1.000
_cell.length_c   1.000
_cell.angle_alpha   90.00
_cell.angle_beta   90.00
_cell.angle_gamma   90.00
#
_symmetry.space_group_name_H-M   'P 1'
#
loop_
_entity.id
_entity.type
_entity.pdbx_description
1 polymer ?
#
loop_
_entity_poly.entity_id
_entity_poly.type
_entity_poly.pdbx_seq_one_letter_code
_entity_poly.pdbx_strand_id
1 'polypeptide(L)'
;MSKYLIFIPNLLSIIRIGLVYPILNNIYLSNFQISIVFFIIAAITDALDGFLARKMHWQTYLGTLLDPIADKLLLSGTIFILWLNQLIPFYIFIIFISRDVAILFGAAIQMTLNESDTPLPNLLGKITTSLQIVYIATIFLKEIFDVKFSLYLLDIFIIFVTVLSLVVYAYDWYKDIKIFHNE
;
A
#
# COMPACT_ATOMS: atom_id res chain seq x y z
N MET A 1 -33.03 7.25 3.50
CA MET A 1 -31.93 6.72 2.65
C MET A 1 -31.87 5.22 2.87
N SER A 2 -31.75 4.44 1.81
CA SER A 2 -31.74 2.96 1.89
C SER A 2 -30.55 2.48 2.74
N LYS A 3 -30.79 1.61 3.74
CA LYS A 3 -29.78 0.97 4.60
C LYS A 3 -28.68 0.23 3.80
N TYR A 4 -28.98 -0.12 2.54
CA TYR A 4 -28.05 -0.84 1.65
C TYR A 4 -26.93 0.03 1.11
N LEU A 5 -27.07 1.36 1.06
CA LEU A 5 -26.04 2.26 0.54
C LEU A 5 -24.79 2.31 1.43
N ILE A 6 -24.92 1.99 2.73
CA ILE A 6 -23.81 1.93 3.69
C ILE A 6 -22.79 0.83 3.31
N PHE A 7 -23.19 -0.18 2.54
CA PHE A 7 -22.31 -1.27 2.13
C PHE A 7 -21.54 -1.00 0.82
N ILE A 8 -21.81 0.12 0.14
CA ILE A 8 -21.11 0.46 -1.13
C ILE A 8 -19.61 0.53 -0.95
N PRO A 9 -19.03 1.21 0.06
CA PRO A 9 -17.58 1.22 0.26
C PRO A 9 -17.01 -0.20 0.44
N ASN A 10 -17.65 -1.04 1.26
CA ASN A 10 -17.21 -2.42 1.47
C ASN A 10 -17.21 -3.24 0.17
N LEU A 11 -18.21 -3.03 -0.68
CA LEU A 11 -18.29 -3.71 -1.98
C LEU A 11 -17.13 -3.29 -2.89
N LEU A 12 -16.75 -2.01 -2.88
CA LEU A 12 -15.60 -1.50 -3.66
C LEU A 12 -14.30 -2.13 -3.17
N SER A 13 -14.09 -2.29 -1.86
CA SER A 13 -12.91 -2.97 -1.30
C SER A 13 -12.87 -4.45 -1.71
N ILE A 14 -14.02 -5.14 -1.71
CA ILE A 14 -14.13 -6.55 -2.18
C ILE A 14 -13.81 -6.64 -3.67
N ILE A 15 -14.33 -5.72 -4.50
CA ILE A 15 -14.01 -5.66 -5.94
C ILE A 15 -12.50 -5.45 -6.12
N ARG A 16 -11.86 -4.57 -5.34
CA ARG A 16 -10.41 -4.36 -5.38
C ARG A 16 -9.63 -5.63 -5.06
N ILE A 17 -10.02 -6.39 -4.04
CA ILE A 17 -9.43 -7.70 -3.74
C ILE A 17 -9.58 -8.64 -4.94
N GLY A 18 -10.75 -8.68 -5.58
CA GLY A 18 -10.98 -9.47 -6.79
C GLY A 18 -10.11 -9.03 -7.97
N LEU A 19 -9.80 -7.73 -8.08
CA LEU A 19 -8.93 -7.18 -9.14
C LEU A 19 -7.45 -7.54 -8.94
N VAL A 20 -7.02 -7.91 -7.73
CA VAL A 20 -5.62 -8.32 -7.46
C VAL A 20 -5.23 -9.47 -8.38
N TYR A 21 -6.04 -10.51 -8.48
CA TYR A 21 -5.71 -11.68 -9.31
C TYR A 21 -5.48 -11.31 -10.79
N PRO A 22 -6.41 -10.66 -11.51
CA PRO A 22 -6.17 -10.30 -12.91
C PRO A 22 -5.00 -9.33 -13.09
N ILE A 23 -4.73 -8.43 -12.15
CA ILE A 23 -3.55 -7.55 -12.19
C ILE A 23 -2.28 -8.39 -12.14
N LEU A 24 -2.12 -9.21 -11.10
CA LEU A 24 -0.92 -10.01 -10.90
C LEU A 24 -0.68 -11.01 -12.02
N ASN A 25 -1.74 -11.68 -12.50
CA ASN A 25 -1.64 -12.63 -13.60
C ASN A 25 -1.20 -11.96 -14.92
N ASN A 26 -1.73 -10.78 -15.22
CA ASN A 26 -1.32 -10.05 -16.44
C ASN A 26 0.11 -9.50 -16.33
N ILE A 27 0.57 -9.07 -15.15
CA ILE A 27 1.98 -8.71 -14.94
C ILE A 27 2.87 -9.94 -15.17
N TYR A 28 2.50 -11.10 -14.59
CA TYR A 28 3.25 -12.35 -14.75
C TYR A 28 3.38 -12.76 -16.22
N LEU A 29 2.33 -12.58 -17.00
CA LEU A 29 2.30 -12.84 -18.44
C LEU A 29 2.90 -11.70 -19.29
N SER A 30 3.49 -10.68 -18.69
CA SER A 30 4.05 -9.48 -19.34
C SER A 30 3.03 -8.66 -20.16
N ASN A 31 1.73 -8.78 -19.85
CA ASN A 31 0.64 -8.01 -20.45
C ASN A 31 0.43 -6.68 -19.70
N PHE A 32 1.45 -5.81 -19.69
CA PHE A 32 1.44 -4.57 -18.89
C PHE A 32 0.33 -3.60 -19.27
N GLN A 33 -0.09 -3.55 -20.54
CA GLN A 33 -1.20 -2.70 -21.01
C GLN A 33 -2.52 -3.07 -20.33
N ILE A 34 -2.80 -4.35 -20.16
CA ILE A 34 -4.01 -4.83 -19.48
C ILE A 34 -3.87 -4.61 -17.96
N SER A 35 -2.69 -4.91 -17.41
CA SER A 35 -2.41 -4.74 -15.98
C SER A 35 -2.60 -3.30 -15.53
N ILE A 36 -2.10 -2.31 -16.29
CA ILE A 36 -2.23 -0.89 -15.91
C ILE A 36 -3.69 -0.43 -15.90
N VAL A 37 -4.52 -0.94 -16.82
CA VAL A 37 -5.96 -0.62 -16.84
C VAL A 37 -6.63 -1.13 -15.56
N PHE A 38 -6.42 -2.39 -15.18
CA PHE A 38 -6.96 -2.93 -13.94
C PHE A 38 -6.38 -2.24 -12.70
N PHE A 39 -5.10 -1.87 -12.72
CA PHE A 39 -4.46 -1.14 -11.63
C PHE A 39 -5.07 0.27 -11.44
N ILE A 40 -5.35 0.98 -12.53
CA ILE A 40 -6.05 2.27 -12.50
C ILE A 40 -7.48 2.10 -11.97
N ILE A 41 -8.20 1.07 -12.40
CA ILE A 41 -9.55 0.77 -11.89
C ILE A 41 -9.49 0.51 -10.38
N ALA A 42 -8.52 -0.26 -9.90
CA ALA A 42 -8.32 -0.51 -8.48
C ALA A 42 -8.01 0.78 -7.70
N ALA A 43 -7.16 1.67 -8.24
CA ALA A 43 -6.86 2.96 -7.63
C ALA A 43 -8.08 3.91 -7.59
N ILE A 44 -8.91 3.91 -8.64
CA ILE A 44 -10.15 4.70 -8.67
C ILE A 44 -11.16 4.16 -7.64
N THR A 45 -11.32 2.82 -7.54
CA THR A 45 -12.21 2.22 -6.55
C THR A 45 -11.80 2.56 -5.13
N ASP A 46 -10.48 2.58 -4.82
CA ASP A 46 -9.93 3.01 -3.54
C ASP A 46 -10.23 4.49 -3.23
N ALA A 47 -9.99 5.37 -4.20
CA ALA A 47 -10.29 6.80 -4.02
C ALA A 47 -11.79 7.03 -3.78
N LEU A 48 -12.66 6.27 -4.48
CA LEU A 48 -14.11 6.38 -4.37
C LEU A 48 -14.63 5.86 -3.04
N ASP A 49 -14.19 4.68 -2.57
CA ASP A 49 -14.65 4.13 -1.30
C ASP A 49 -14.24 5.02 -0.12
N GLY A 50 -12.99 5.47 -0.09
CA GLY A 50 -12.50 6.39 0.92
C GLY A 50 -13.22 7.76 0.91
N PHE A 51 -13.55 8.29 -0.28
CA PHE A 51 -14.33 9.52 -0.41
C PHE A 51 -15.77 9.33 0.07
N LEU A 52 -16.45 8.27 -0.38
CA LEU A 52 -17.84 7.97 -0.01
C LEU A 52 -17.96 7.69 1.50
N ALA A 53 -17.08 6.86 2.05
CA ALA A 53 -17.08 6.52 3.47
C ALA A 53 -16.94 7.76 4.36
N ARG A 54 -16.06 8.70 4.02
CA ARG A 54 -15.87 9.95 4.78
C ARG A 54 -17.02 10.93 4.58
N LYS A 55 -17.44 11.21 3.33
CA LYS A 55 -18.43 12.22 3.02
C LYS A 55 -19.84 11.85 3.50
N MET A 56 -20.17 10.57 3.44
CA MET A 56 -21.50 10.08 3.77
C MET A 56 -21.58 9.48 5.18
N HIS A 57 -20.49 9.46 5.93
CA HIS A 57 -20.39 8.80 7.25
C HIS A 57 -20.78 7.31 7.19
N TRP A 58 -20.41 6.61 6.09
CA TRP A 58 -20.68 5.19 5.85
C TRP A 58 -19.50 4.30 6.25
N GLN A 59 -18.79 4.70 7.29
CA GLN A 59 -17.70 3.90 7.83
C GLN A 59 -18.28 2.66 8.54
N THR A 60 -17.85 1.48 8.12
CA THR A 60 -18.22 0.21 8.74
C THR A 60 -16.98 -0.47 9.30
N TYR A 61 -17.16 -1.26 10.36
CA TYR A 61 -16.04 -2.04 10.93
C TYR A 61 -15.40 -2.98 9.89
N LEU A 62 -16.22 -3.60 9.03
CA LEU A 62 -15.71 -4.46 7.95
C LEU A 62 -14.89 -3.66 6.91
N GLY A 63 -15.33 -2.46 6.52
CA GLY A 63 -14.60 -1.60 5.58
C GLY A 63 -13.24 -1.21 6.14
N THR A 64 -13.17 -0.74 7.38
CA THR A 64 -11.91 -0.35 8.01
C THR A 64 -10.88 -1.49 8.11
N LEU A 65 -11.34 -2.76 8.07
CA LEU A 65 -10.47 -3.94 8.03
C LEU A 65 -10.11 -4.35 6.60
N LEU A 66 -11.07 -4.30 5.66
CA LEU A 66 -10.88 -4.75 4.28
C LEU A 66 -9.97 -3.81 3.49
N ASP A 67 -10.07 -2.49 3.71
CA ASP A 67 -9.30 -1.50 2.96
C ASP A 67 -7.78 -1.70 3.10
N PRO A 68 -7.19 -1.76 4.33
CA PRO A 68 -5.77 -2.02 4.47
C PRO A 68 -5.31 -3.37 3.90
N ILE A 69 -6.18 -4.40 3.95
CA ILE A 69 -5.87 -5.72 3.40
C ILE A 69 -5.83 -5.64 1.87
N ALA A 70 -6.84 -5.02 1.25
CA ALA A 70 -6.90 -4.88 -0.21
C ALA A 70 -5.69 -4.12 -0.76
N ASP A 71 -5.34 -2.99 -0.12
CA ASP A 71 -4.20 -2.16 -0.52
C ASP A 71 -2.88 -2.92 -0.40
N LYS A 72 -2.68 -3.62 0.71
CA LYS A 72 -1.45 -4.39 0.92
C LYS A 72 -1.34 -5.57 -0.03
N LEU A 73 -2.43 -6.29 -0.29
CA LEU A 73 -2.43 -7.38 -1.27
C LEU A 73 -2.12 -6.86 -2.68
N LEU A 74 -2.67 -5.71 -3.07
CA LEU A 74 -2.42 -5.13 -4.37
C LEU A 74 -0.95 -4.69 -4.52
N LEU A 75 -0.44 -3.86 -3.63
CA LEU A 75 0.91 -3.29 -3.75
C LEU A 75 1.99 -4.35 -3.52
N SER A 76 1.91 -5.13 -2.42
CA SER A 76 2.90 -6.16 -2.12
C SER A 76 2.89 -7.29 -3.15
N GLY A 77 1.69 -7.69 -3.63
CA GLY A 77 1.55 -8.67 -4.69
C GLY A 77 2.16 -8.17 -6.01
N THR A 78 1.91 -6.92 -6.38
CA THR A 78 2.49 -6.31 -7.58
C THR A 78 4.02 -6.28 -7.50
N ILE A 79 4.60 -5.82 -6.40
CA ILE A 79 6.05 -5.80 -6.17
C ILE A 79 6.64 -7.21 -6.22
N PHE A 80 5.95 -8.21 -5.66
CA PHE A 80 6.38 -9.60 -5.70
C PHE A 80 6.46 -10.15 -7.13
N ILE A 81 5.43 -9.93 -7.96
CA ILE A 81 5.43 -10.41 -9.36
C ILE A 81 6.43 -9.63 -10.22
N LEU A 82 6.61 -8.31 -10.01
CA LEU A 82 7.63 -7.53 -10.69
C LEU A 82 9.04 -8.06 -10.40
N TRP A 83 9.29 -8.47 -9.16
CA TRP A 83 10.55 -9.13 -8.80
C TRP A 83 10.70 -10.51 -9.46
N LEU A 84 9.67 -11.35 -9.45
CA LEU A 84 9.70 -12.66 -10.13
C LEU A 84 10.00 -12.52 -11.63
N ASN A 85 9.45 -11.50 -12.28
CA ASN A 85 9.73 -11.19 -13.69
C ASN A 85 11.07 -10.47 -13.90
N GLN A 86 11.90 -10.31 -12.85
CA GLN A 86 13.22 -9.64 -12.89
C GLN A 86 13.17 -8.17 -13.35
N LEU A 87 12.02 -7.52 -13.23
CA LEU A 87 11.83 -6.11 -13.58
C LEU A 87 12.32 -5.15 -12.49
N ILE A 88 12.40 -5.66 -11.26
CA ILE A 88 12.98 -4.94 -10.13
C ILE A 88 14.05 -5.79 -9.45
N PRO A 89 15.12 -5.17 -8.92
CA PRO A 89 16.14 -5.90 -8.20
C PRO A 89 15.63 -6.39 -6.83
N PHE A 90 16.22 -7.48 -6.33
CA PHE A 90 15.82 -8.10 -5.07
C PHE A 90 15.89 -7.15 -3.87
N TYR A 91 16.86 -6.23 -3.84
CA TYR A 91 16.99 -5.28 -2.73
C TYR A 91 15.80 -4.30 -2.66
N ILE A 92 15.21 -3.90 -3.79
CA ILE A 92 13.98 -3.08 -3.81
C ILE A 92 12.79 -3.88 -3.26
N PHE A 93 12.65 -5.13 -3.72
CA PHE A 93 11.61 -6.03 -3.20
C PHE A 93 11.68 -6.16 -1.67
N ILE A 94 12.87 -6.50 -1.14
CA ILE A 94 13.07 -6.68 0.30
C ILE A 94 12.77 -5.40 1.08
N ILE A 95 13.21 -4.23 0.59
CA ILE A 95 13.04 -2.98 1.32
C ILE A 95 11.55 -2.56 1.41
N PHE A 96 10.78 -2.80 0.36
CA PHE A 96 9.34 -2.52 0.37
C PHE A 96 8.58 -3.48 1.29
N ILE A 97 8.84 -4.79 1.17
CA ILE A 97 8.17 -5.79 2.01
C ILE A 97 8.56 -5.64 3.49
N SER A 98 9.84 -5.44 3.80
CA SER A 98 10.28 -5.27 5.19
C SER A 98 9.65 -4.03 5.84
N ARG A 99 9.53 -2.94 5.10
CA ARG A 99 8.84 -1.73 5.59
C ARG A 99 7.36 -1.99 5.86
N ASP A 100 6.68 -2.65 4.94
CA ASP A 100 5.26 -2.93 5.10
C ASP A 100 5.00 -3.88 6.29
N VAL A 101 5.84 -4.89 6.45
CA VAL A 101 5.82 -5.81 7.59
C VAL A 101 6.12 -5.06 8.90
N ALA A 102 7.16 -4.21 8.93
CA ALA A 102 7.52 -3.44 10.13
C ALA A 102 6.39 -2.54 10.62
N ILE A 103 5.68 -1.85 9.70
CA ILE A 103 4.54 -1.02 10.05
C ILE A 103 3.37 -1.86 10.58
N LEU A 104 3.06 -2.99 9.96
CA LEU A 104 1.99 -3.88 10.42
C LEU A 104 2.29 -4.44 11.80
N PHE A 105 3.53 -4.91 12.04
CA PHE A 105 3.95 -5.38 13.37
C PHE A 105 3.90 -4.28 14.42
N GLY A 106 4.41 -3.10 14.11
CA GLY A 106 4.37 -1.97 15.03
C GLY A 106 2.94 -1.55 15.38
N ALA A 107 2.04 -1.49 14.39
CA ALA A 107 0.63 -1.22 14.62
C ALA A 107 -0.05 -2.31 15.48
N ALA A 108 0.24 -3.60 15.21
CA ALA A 108 -0.31 -4.71 15.99
C ALA A 108 0.15 -4.66 17.46
N ILE A 109 1.43 -4.38 17.71
CA ILE A 109 1.96 -4.25 19.07
C ILE A 109 1.32 -3.05 19.78
N GLN A 110 1.18 -1.90 19.11
CA GLN A 110 0.59 -0.71 19.71
C GLN A 110 -0.89 -0.94 20.08
N MET A 111 -1.65 -1.63 19.24
CA MET A 111 -3.03 -2.03 19.56
C MET A 111 -3.15 -3.00 20.75
N THR A 112 -2.13 -3.83 21.00
CA THR A 112 -2.12 -4.73 22.17
C THR A 112 -1.69 -4.06 23.46
N LEU A 113 -0.87 -3.01 23.38
CA LEU A 113 -0.37 -2.28 24.55
C LEU A 113 -1.30 -1.13 24.95
N ASN A 114 -1.99 -0.50 24.00
CA ASN A 114 -2.88 0.64 24.22
C ASN A 114 -4.29 0.28 23.74
N GLU A 115 -5.20 0.06 24.68
CA GLU A 115 -6.62 -0.26 24.37
C GLU A 115 -7.37 0.88 23.65
N SER A 116 -6.82 2.10 23.56
CA SER A 116 -7.56 3.28 23.11
C SER A 116 -7.01 4.03 21.91
N ASP A 117 -5.74 3.87 21.53
CA ASP A 117 -5.15 4.73 20.50
C ASP A 117 -4.69 3.94 19.25
N THR A 118 -5.40 4.18 18.16
CA THR A 118 -4.91 3.76 16.83
C THR A 118 -3.66 4.58 16.48
N PRO A 119 -2.56 3.92 16.02
CA PRO A 119 -1.35 4.62 15.63
C PRO A 119 -1.65 5.70 14.60
N LEU A 120 -1.24 6.93 14.88
CA LEU A 120 -1.44 8.05 13.96
C LEU A 120 -0.65 7.81 12.67
N PRO A 121 -1.28 7.99 11.50
CA PRO A 121 -0.61 7.80 10.24
C PRO A 121 0.51 8.82 10.07
N ASN A 122 1.77 8.36 10.07
CA ASN A 122 2.94 9.21 9.86
C ASN A 122 2.94 9.75 8.41
N LEU A 123 3.21 11.06 8.22
CA LEU A 123 3.31 11.72 6.92
C LEU A 123 4.33 11.00 6.00
N LEU A 124 5.49 10.62 6.54
CA LEU A 124 6.51 9.88 5.80
C LEU A 124 6.02 8.52 5.29
N GLY A 125 5.19 7.83 6.08
CA GLY A 125 4.55 6.58 5.63
C GLY A 125 3.64 6.77 4.42
N LYS A 126 2.87 7.86 4.36
CA LYS A 126 2.04 8.21 3.21
C LYS A 126 2.88 8.54 1.98
N ILE A 127 3.94 9.34 2.16
CA ILE A 127 4.88 9.69 1.07
C ILE A 127 5.51 8.41 0.50
N THR A 128 5.98 7.50 1.35
CA THR A 128 6.60 6.25 0.91
C THR A 128 5.63 5.38 0.10
N THR A 129 4.38 5.23 0.55
CA THR A 129 3.37 4.47 -0.21
C THR A 129 3.06 5.14 -1.55
N SER A 130 2.95 6.47 -1.60
CA SER A 130 2.79 7.21 -2.87
C SER A 130 3.98 6.99 -3.81
N LEU A 131 5.21 6.99 -3.29
CA LEU A 131 6.42 6.69 -4.06
C LEU A 131 6.43 5.25 -4.59
N GLN A 132 5.95 4.27 -3.82
CA GLN A 132 5.79 2.90 -4.31
C GLN A 132 4.85 2.83 -5.51
N ILE A 133 3.70 3.53 -5.45
CA ILE A 133 2.74 3.58 -6.56
C ILE A 133 3.38 4.23 -7.80
N VAL A 134 4.09 5.35 -7.63
CA VAL A 134 4.80 6.03 -8.71
C VAL A 134 5.87 5.13 -9.32
N TYR A 135 6.59 4.37 -8.50
CA TYR A 135 7.61 3.42 -8.96
C TYR A 135 7.00 2.30 -9.81
N ILE A 136 5.92 1.69 -9.34
CA ILE A 136 5.18 0.65 -10.09
C ILE A 136 4.68 1.23 -11.42
N ALA A 137 4.08 2.41 -11.41
CA ALA A 137 3.60 3.07 -12.62
C ALA A 137 4.75 3.35 -13.62
N THR A 138 5.92 3.78 -13.11
CA THR A 138 7.12 4.01 -13.95
C THR A 138 7.58 2.71 -14.63
N ILE A 139 7.56 1.58 -13.92
CA ILE A 139 7.90 0.27 -14.50
C ILE A 139 6.88 -0.12 -15.57
N PHE A 140 5.58 0.03 -15.30
CA PHE A 140 4.55 -0.28 -16.30
C PHE A 140 4.71 0.56 -17.56
N LEU A 141 4.94 1.86 -17.43
CA LEU A 141 5.15 2.75 -18.58
C LEU A 141 6.42 2.39 -19.34
N LYS A 142 7.51 2.05 -18.63
CA LYS A 142 8.76 1.59 -19.24
C LYS A 142 8.55 0.35 -20.11
N GLU A 143 7.83 -0.64 -19.60
CA GLU A 143 7.55 -1.89 -20.32
C GLU A 143 6.53 -1.69 -21.47
N ILE A 144 5.51 -0.86 -21.29
CA ILE A 144 4.49 -0.57 -22.31
C ILE A 144 5.10 0.15 -23.52
N PHE A 145 6.00 1.12 -23.27
CA PHE A 145 6.60 1.94 -24.33
C PHE A 145 7.98 1.45 -24.77
N ASP A 146 8.46 0.34 -24.25
CA ASP A 146 9.81 -0.23 -24.50
C ASP A 146 10.94 0.81 -24.34
N VAL A 147 10.81 1.67 -23.32
CA VAL A 147 11.77 2.74 -23.07
C VAL A 147 12.95 2.20 -22.26
N LYS A 148 14.16 2.30 -22.84
CA LYS A 148 15.41 1.82 -22.21
C LYS A 148 16.07 2.92 -21.39
N PHE A 149 15.62 3.13 -20.15
CA PHE A 149 16.33 3.99 -19.20
C PHE A 149 16.62 3.23 -17.90
N SER A 150 17.68 3.64 -17.22
CA SER A 150 18.04 3.06 -15.94
C SER A 150 17.21 3.64 -14.81
N LEU A 151 16.64 2.78 -13.98
CA LEU A 151 15.90 3.17 -12.76
C LEU A 151 16.82 3.39 -11.56
N TYR A 152 18.14 3.23 -11.73
CA TYR A 152 19.13 3.23 -10.64
C TYR A 152 19.03 4.45 -9.70
N LEU A 153 18.88 5.66 -10.24
CA LEU A 153 18.74 6.87 -9.42
C LEU A 153 17.41 6.88 -8.66
N LEU A 154 16.34 6.39 -9.30
CA LEU A 154 15.04 6.25 -8.67
C LEU A 154 15.07 5.20 -7.55
N ASP A 155 15.76 4.08 -7.77
CA ASP A 155 15.97 3.04 -6.77
C ASP A 155 16.66 3.60 -5.53
N ILE A 156 17.78 4.33 -5.70
CA ILE A 156 18.50 4.95 -4.58
C ILE A 156 17.61 5.93 -3.82
N PHE A 157 16.89 6.78 -4.54
CA PHE A 157 15.99 7.75 -3.92
C PHE A 157 14.90 7.08 -3.09
N ILE A 158 14.26 6.06 -3.63
CA ILE A 158 13.21 5.30 -2.95
C ILE A 158 13.76 4.57 -1.72
N ILE A 159 14.93 3.93 -1.83
CA ILE A 159 15.60 3.29 -0.69
C ILE A 159 15.82 4.31 0.42
N PHE A 160 16.39 5.46 0.08
CA PHE A 160 16.68 6.52 1.06
C PHE A 160 15.42 6.97 1.80
N VAL A 161 14.34 7.30 1.05
CA VAL A 161 13.07 7.74 1.66
C VAL A 161 12.42 6.63 2.48
N THR A 162 12.48 5.39 2.02
CA THR A 162 11.89 4.24 2.74
C THR A 162 12.64 3.96 4.04
N VAL A 163 13.97 3.99 4.02
CA VAL A 163 14.80 3.81 5.23
C VAL A 163 14.55 4.96 6.21
N LEU A 164 14.50 6.20 5.72
CA LEU A 164 14.19 7.36 6.57
C LEU A 164 12.81 7.21 7.24
N SER A 165 11.81 6.76 6.48
CA SER A 165 10.47 6.47 7.00
C SER A 165 10.48 5.41 8.11
N LEU A 166 11.27 4.33 7.93
CA LEU A 166 11.43 3.29 8.94
C LEU A 166 12.10 3.79 10.22
N VAL A 167 13.16 4.61 10.07
CA VAL A 167 13.88 5.18 11.23
C VAL A 167 12.96 6.10 12.04
N VAL A 168 12.21 6.98 11.36
CA VAL A 168 11.27 7.88 12.04
C VAL A 168 10.16 7.09 12.74
N TYR A 169 9.62 6.06 12.06
CA TYR A 169 8.60 5.19 12.65
C TYR A 169 9.11 4.45 13.90
N ALA A 170 10.33 3.91 13.84
CA ALA A 170 10.96 3.25 14.99
C ALA A 170 11.24 4.23 16.15
N TYR A 171 11.61 5.47 15.84
CA TYR A 171 11.83 6.52 16.83
C TYR A 171 10.52 6.93 17.53
N ASP A 172 9.46 7.16 16.75
CA ASP A 172 8.14 7.50 17.29
C ASP A 172 7.64 6.37 18.21
N TRP A 173 7.75 5.14 17.76
CA TRP A 173 7.38 3.96 18.54
C TRP A 173 8.18 3.81 19.85
N TYR A 174 9.50 4.04 19.80
CA TYR A 174 10.36 4.01 21.00
C TYR A 174 9.94 5.10 22.00
N LYS A 175 9.58 6.28 21.52
CA LYS A 175 9.12 7.38 22.37
C LYS A 175 7.81 7.04 23.08
N ASP A 176 6.87 6.44 22.37
CA ASP A 176 5.57 6.04 22.92
C ASP A 176 5.74 4.99 24.03
N ILE A 177 6.58 3.97 23.83
CA ILE A 177 6.87 2.95 24.86
C ILE A 177 7.51 3.59 26.12
N LYS A 178 8.41 4.56 25.94
CA LYS A 178 9.08 5.21 27.08
C LYS A 178 8.15 6.06 27.94
N ILE A 179 7.14 6.67 27.34
CA ILE A 179 6.11 7.43 28.08
C ILE A 179 5.32 6.46 28.97
N PHE A 180 4.95 5.29 28.47
CA PHE A 180 4.23 4.25 29.22
C PHE A 180 4.97 3.67 30.43
N HIS A 181 6.29 3.60 30.36
CA HIS A 181 7.09 3.05 31.48
C HIS A 181 7.34 4.09 32.61
N ASN A 182 7.02 5.36 32.39
CA ASN A 182 7.23 6.43 33.34
C ASN A 182 5.92 6.93 34.00
N GLU A 183 4.77 6.36 33.64
CA GLU A 183 3.49 6.50 34.34
C GLU A 183 3.18 5.27 35.19
#